data_6b614365d5f90cdecd9213359157ebfb
#
_entry.id   6b614365d5f90cdecd9213359157ebfb
#
_cell.length_a   1.000
_cell.length_b   1.000
_cell.length_c   1.000
_cell.angle_alpha   90.00
_cell.angle_beta   90.00
_cell.angle_gamma   90.00
#
_symmetry.space_group_name_H-M   'P 1'
#
loop_
_entity.id
_entity.type
_entity.pdbx_description
1 polymer ?
#
loop_
_entity_poly.entity_id
_entity_poly.type
_entity_poly.pdbx_seq_one_letter_code
_entity_poly.pdbx_strand_id
1 'polypeptide(L)'
;MTMLKRLSAVFIVASMVSVLGCAATQSKPQTAEAYMGDAWVTTQVKNKILNEPSLKVTQINVETYQSVVQLSGFVDNAASQAKAVEIARAVKGVTAVKNDMRLR
;
A
#
# COMPACT_ATOMS: atom_id res chain seq x y z
N MET A 1 10.30 -47.56 31.79
CA MET A 1 11.43 -46.95 31.18
C MET A 1 11.23 -46.72 29.72
N THR A 2 10.97 -47.73 28.98
CA THR A 2 10.80 -47.54 27.55
C THR A 2 9.63 -46.63 27.23
N MET A 3 8.63 -46.64 28.05
CA MET A 3 7.50 -45.79 27.81
C MET A 3 7.80 -44.32 27.96
N LEU A 4 8.65 -43.98 28.88
CA LEU A 4 9.02 -42.62 29.07
C LEU A 4 9.76 -42.07 27.86
N LYS A 5 10.60 -42.87 27.29
CA LYS A 5 11.33 -42.44 26.10
C LYS A 5 10.40 -42.19 24.95
N ARG A 6 9.39 -42.99 24.81
CA ARG A 6 8.44 -42.80 23.75
C ARG A 6 7.65 -41.54 23.92
N LEU A 7 7.30 -41.23 25.14
CA LEU A 7 6.56 -40.01 25.42
C LEU A 7 7.40 -38.78 25.07
N SER A 8 8.66 -38.82 25.36
CA SER A 8 9.55 -37.73 25.03
C SER A 8 9.59 -37.48 23.54
N ALA A 9 9.65 -38.53 22.79
CA ALA A 9 9.68 -38.41 21.35
C ALA A 9 8.40 -37.76 20.82
N VAL A 10 7.31 -38.13 21.37
CA VAL A 10 6.03 -37.58 20.95
C VAL A 10 5.98 -36.09 21.22
N PHE A 11 6.48 -35.69 22.36
CA PHE A 11 6.51 -34.27 22.68
C PHE A 11 7.30 -33.44 21.68
N ILE A 12 8.44 -33.94 21.30
CA ILE A 12 9.29 -33.21 20.36
C ILE A 12 8.58 -33.01 19.04
N VAL A 13 7.92 -34.04 18.56
CA VAL A 13 7.22 -33.97 17.29
C VAL A 13 6.12 -32.92 17.36
N ALA A 14 5.39 -32.90 18.43
CA ALA A 14 4.31 -31.94 18.59
C ALA A 14 4.83 -30.51 18.55
N SER A 15 5.95 -30.27 19.17
CA SER A 15 6.53 -28.94 19.18
C SER A 15 6.89 -28.47 17.79
N MET A 16 7.47 -29.35 17.02
CA MET A 16 7.86 -28.99 15.68
C MET A 16 6.69 -28.63 14.80
N VAL A 17 5.62 -29.36 14.95
CA VAL A 17 4.43 -29.08 14.16
C VAL A 17 3.90 -27.69 14.49
N SER A 18 3.93 -27.32 15.76
CA SER A 18 3.47 -25.99 16.13
C SER A 18 4.26 -24.89 15.46
N VAL A 19 5.55 -25.03 15.43
CA VAL A 19 6.40 -24.03 14.83
C VAL A 19 6.09 -23.89 13.36
N LEU A 20 5.92 -24.97 12.68
CA LEU A 20 5.61 -24.92 11.27
C LEU A 20 4.28 -24.24 11.02
N GLY A 21 3.32 -24.49 11.86
CA GLY A 21 2.03 -23.82 11.72
C GLY A 21 2.14 -22.34 11.80
N CYS A 22 2.92 -21.83 12.74
CA CYS A 22 3.09 -20.41 12.89
C CYS A 22 3.77 -19.79 11.68
N ALA A 23 4.78 -20.45 11.18
CA ALA A 23 5.50 -19.94 10.03
C ALA A 23 4.58 -19.86 8.82
N ALA A 24 3.78 -20.87 8.62
CA ALA A 24 2.87 -20.87 7.48
C ALA A 24 1.86 -19.74 7.60
N THR A 25 1.41 -19.45 8.80
CA THR A 25 0.44 -18.41 9.00
C THR A 25 0.97 -17.06 8.62
N GLN A 26 2.25 -16.85 8.91
CA GLN A 26 2.77 -15.56 8.62
C GLN A 26 3.06 -15.28 7.20
N SER A 27 3.34 -16.26 6.48
CA SER A 27 3.77 -16.01 5.14
C SER A 27 2.66 -15.59 4.24
N LYS A 28 1.49 -15.44 4.73
CA LYS A 28 0.54 -15.22 3.94
C LYS A 28 0.11 -14.21 3.50
N PRO A 29 -0.31 -13.87 2.95
CA PRO A 29 -0.95 -13.50 2.07
C PRO A 29 -1.19 -12.60 1.46
N GLN A 30 -0.87 -12.33 1.01
CA GLN A 30 -0.90 -11.37 0.41
C GLN A 30 -1.60 -11.41 -0.78
N THR A 31 -2.69 -11.14 -0.88
CA THR A 31 -3.46 -10.82 -2.05
C THR A 31 -2.93 -9.53 -2.61
N ALA A 32 -3.26 -9.26 -3.84
CA ALA A 32 -2.87 -8.03 -4.48
C ALA A 32 -3.37 -6.82 -3.69
N GLU A 33 -4.53 -6.96 -3.10
CA GLU A 33 -5.06 -5.85 -2.33
C GLU A 33 -4.31 -5.59 -1.07
N ALA A 34 -3.83 -6.61 -0.44
CA ALA A 34 -3.02 -6.42 0.75
C ALA A 34 -1.73 -5.72 0.40
N TYR A 35 -1.33 -5.82 -0.87
CA TYR A 35 -0.13 -5.18 -1.26
C TYR A 35 -0.31 -3.79 -1.73
N MET A 36 -1.49 -3.29 -1.77
CA MET A 36 -1.67 -1.93 -2.15
C MET A 36 -1.40 -1.04 -0.98
N GLY A 37 -0.18 -1.13 -0.49
CA GLY A 37 0.26 -0.27 0.57
C GLY A 37 0.49 1.14 0.07
N ASP A 38 0.84 2.02 0.99
CA ASP A 38 0.98 3.44 0.67
C ASP A 38 2.01 3.70 -0.42
N ALA A 39 3.10 2.97 -0.42
CA ALA A 39 4.13 3.17 -1.44
C ALA A 39 3.62 2.82 -2.83
N TRP A 40 2.84 1.76 -2.94
CA TRP A 40 2.27 1.38 -4.22
C TRP A 40 1.29 2.44 -4.72
N VAL A 41 0.44 2.92 -3.83
CA VAL A 41 -0.53 3.95 -4.19
C VAL A 41 0.17 5.20 -4.66
N THR A 42 1.20 5.64 -3.93
CA THR A 42 1.96 6.81 -4.34
C THR A 42 2.53 6.65 -5.74
N THR A 43 3.09 5.48 -6.03
CA THR A 43 3.67 5.23 -7.34
C THR A 43 2.60 5.28 -8.43
N GLN A 44 1.45 4.69 -8.19
CA GLN A 44 0.38 4.69 -9.18
C GLN A 44 -0.13 6.10 -9.44
N VAL A 45 -0.33 6.88 -8.40
CA VAL A 45 -0.80 8.26 -8.56
C VAL A 45 0.21 9.07 -9.35
N LYS A 46 1.48 8.96 -8.98
CA LYS A 46 2.53 9.69 -9.70
C LYS A 46 2.58 9.34 -11.17
N ASN A 47 2.51 8.06 -11.49
CA ASN A 47 2.56 7.63 -12.87
C ASN A 47 1.38 8.16 -13.68
N LYS A 48 0.20 8.13 -13.09
CA LYS A 48 -0.97 8.61 -13.79
C LYS A 48 -0.92 10.13 -14.00
N ILE A 49 -0.41 10.86 -13.04
CA ILE A 49 -0.26 12.30 -13.18
C ILE A 49 0.76 12.62 -14.26
N LEU A 50 1.87 11.92 -14.28
CA LEU A 50 2.90 12.16 -15.29
C LEU A 50 2.41 11.86 -16.70
N ASN A 51 1.49 10.94 -16.83
CA ASN A 51 0.95 10.59 -18.14
C ASN A 51 -0.21 11.46 -18.58
N GLU A 52 -0.64 12.37 -17.75
CA GLU A 52 -1.75 13.23 -18.07
C GLU A 52 -1.25 14.48 -18.79
N PRO A 53 -1.64 14.70 -20.04
CA PRO A 53 -1.10 15.84 -20.79
C PRO A 53 -1.36 17.18 -20.14
N SER A 54 -2.50 17.36 -19.49
CA SER A 54 -2.84 18.63 -18.90
C SER A 54 -2.03 18.93 -17.64
N LEU A 55 -1.28 17.96 -17.14
CA LEU A 55 -0.50 18.13 -15.93
C LEU A 55 0.99 18.07 -16.16
N LYS A 56 1.41 18.10 -17.42
CA LYS A 56 2.81 17.89 -17.74
C LYS A 56 3.78 18.85 -17.09
N VAL A 57 3.43 20.09 -16.98
CA VAL A 57 4.33 21.09 -16.47
C VAL A 57 4.09 21.43 -15.02
N THR A 58 3.22 20.72 -14.36
CA THR A 58 2.93 21.02 -12.97
C THR A 58 3.92 20.31 -12.07
N GLN A 59 4.14 20.89 -10.89
CA GLN A 59 4.98 20.27 -9.89
C GLN A 59 4.09 19.79 -8.78
N ILE A 60 3.75 18.52 -8.81
CA ILE A 60 2.84 17.95 -7.85
C ILE A 60 3.58 16.88 -7.07
N ASN A 61 3.58 17.03 -5.74
CA ASN A 61 4.12 16.03 -4.85
C ASN A 61 3.00 15.14 -4.37
N VAL A 62 3.25 13.85 -4.30
CA VAL A 62 2.26 12.86 -3.89
C VAL A 62 2.80 12.12 -2.68
N GLU A 63 2.02 12.09 -1.62
CA GLU A 63 2.34 11.29 -0.45
C GLU A 63 1.10 10.55 -0.03
N THR A 64 1.28 9.33 0.46
CA THR A 64 0.16 8.51 0.87
C THR A 64 0.39 8.01 2.28
N TYR A 65 -0.61 8.14 3.13
CA TYR A 65 -0.55 7.64 4.48
C TYR A 65 -1.88 6.97 4.80
N GLN A 66 -1.83 5.70 5.11
CA GLN A 66 -3.01 4.90 5.44
C GLN A 66 -4.11 5.06 4.39
N SER A 67 -3.71 4.94 3.14
CA SER A 67 -4.60 5.00 1.98
C SER A 67 -5.20 6.37 1.70
N VAL A 68 -4.74 7.40 2.39
CA VAL A 68 -5.12 8.78 2.11
C VAL A 68 -4.00 9.44 1.32
N VAL A 69 -4.31 9.93 0.14
CA VAL A 69 -3.33 10.56 -0.73
C VAL A 69 -3.33 12.07 -0.48
N GLN A 70 -2.16 12.62 -0.25
CA GLN A 70 -2.02 14.06 -0.11
C GLN A 70 -1.28 14.58 -1.32
N LEU A 71 -1.90 15.55 -1.99
CA LEU A 71 -1.30 16.20 -3.14
C LEU A 71 -0.89 17.61 -2.74
N SER A 72 0.36 17.97 -3.02
CA SER A 72 0.86 19.30 -2.69
C SER A 72 1.68 19.82 -3.85
N GLY A 73 2.02 21.09 -3.80
CA GLY A 73 2.79 21.70 -4.86
C GLY A 73 2.01 22.78 -5.54
N PHE A 74 2.37 23.06 -6.79
CA PHE A 74 1.78 24.17 -7.52
C PHE A 74 1.23 23.70 -8.86
N VAL A 75 0.07 24.25 -9.22
CA VAL A 75 -0.54 23.97 -10.51
C VAL A 75 -0.92 25.31 -11.13
N ASP A 76 -1.12 25.30 -12.45
CA ASP A 76 -1.33 26.53 -13.18
C ASP A 76 -2.75 27.08 -13.08
N ASN A 77 -3.71 26.21 -12.87
CA ASN A 77 -5.10 26.65 -12.82
C ASN A 77 -5.94 25.67 -12.03
N ALA A 78 -7.18 26.09 -11.77
CA ALA A 78 -8.09 25.25 -10.97
C ALA A 78 -8.47 23.96 -11.69
N ALA A 79 -8.53 23.98 -13.01
CA ALA A 79 -8.87 22.76 -13.75
C ALA A 79 -7.79 21.69 -13.58
N SER A 80 -6.54 22.10 -13.61
CA SER A 80 -5.45 21.15 -13.37
C SER A 80 -5.50 20.60 -11.96
N GLN A 81 -5.81 21.45 -10.99
CA GLN A 81 -5.94 21.00 -9.62
C GLN A 81 -7.04 19.96 -9.48
N ALA A 82 -8.20 20.23 -10.06
CA ALA A 82 -9.31 19.29 -10.00
C ALA A 82 -8.96 17.99 -10.69
N LYS A 83 -8.24 18.07 -11.82
CA LYS A 83 -7.86 16.87 -12.56
C LYS A 83 -6.93 15.99 -11.75
N ALA A 84 -5.97 16.59 -11.07
CA ALA A 84 -5.04 15.83 -10.25
C ALA A 84 -5.77 15.11 -9.13
N VAL A 85 -6.72 15.79 -8.49
CA VAL A 85 -7.51 15.16 -7.43
C VAL A 85 -8.32 14.01 -7.97
N GLU A 86 -8.92 14.19 -9.15
CA GLU A 86 -9.71 13.14 -9.77
C GLU A 86 -8.86 11.91 -10.08
N ILE A 87 -7.67 12.13 -10.61
CA ILE A 87 -6.75 11.05 -10.94
C ILE A 87 -6.38 10.28 -9.68
N ALA A 88 -6.04 10.99 -8.62
CA ALA A 88 -5.65 10.34 -7.38
C ALA A 88 -6.80 9.54 -6.80
N ARG A 89 -7.99 10.09 -6.86
CA ARG A 89 -9.15 9.44 -6.28
C ARG A 89 -9.50 8.15 -7.02
N ALA A 90 -9.17 8.07 -8.29
CA ALA A 90 -9.50 6.89 -9.10
C ALA A 90 -8.50 5.74 -8.91
N VAL A 91 -7.39 5.96 -8.24
CA VAL A 91 -6.43 4.89 -8.03
C VAL A 91 -6.98 3.90 -7.02
N LYS A 92 -6.88 2.62 -7.35
CA LYS A 92 -7.37 1.58 -6.49
C LYS A 92 -6.65 1.61 -5.15
N GLY A 93 -7.40 1.51 -4.09
CA GLY A 93 -6.84 1.53 -2.75
C GLY A 93 -6.90 2.88 -2.06
N VAL A 94 -7.24 3.94 -2.79
CA VAL A 94 -7.32 5.27 -2.21
C VAL A 94 -8.68 5.44 -1.54
N THR A 95 -8.66 5.82 -0.28
CA THR A 95 -9.89 6.05 0.45
C THR A 95 -10.26 7.53 0.51
N ALA A 96 -9.28 8.41 0.39
CA ALA A 96 -9.53 9.84 0.40
C ALA A 96 -8.34 10.57 -0.21
N VAL A 97 -8.59 11.78 -0.68
CA VAL A 97 -7.54 12.62 -1.25
C VAL A 97 -7.58 13.97 -0.54
N LYS A 98 -6.42 14.37 -0.05
CA LYS A 98 -6.28 15.68 0.58
C LYS A 98 -5.57 16.60 -0.40
N ASN A 99 -6.21 17.68 -0.74
CA ASN A 99 -5.70 18.62 -1.72
C ASN A 99 -5.02 19.80 -1.04
N ASP A 100 -3.71 19.80 -1.07
CA ASP A 100 -2.92 20.91 -0.57
C ASP A 100 -2.16 21.60 -1.70
N MET A 101 -2.62 21.47 -2.92
CA MET A 101 -1.99 22.17 -4.03
C MET A 101 -2.38 23.63 -4.04
N ARG A 102 -1.51 24.45 -4.61
CA ARG A 102 -1.74 25.87 -4.71
C ARG A 102 -1.65 26.32 -6.15
N LEU A 103 -2.43 27.31 -6.49
CA LEU A 103 -2.37 27.89 -7.82
C LEU A 103 -1.18 28.84 -7.88
N ARG A 104 -0.52 28.81 -9.03
CA ARG A 104 0.66 29.63 -9.16
C ARG A 104 0.38 30.88 -9.97
#